data_43149464ece04d1a182944302e161aca
#
_entry.id   43149464ece04d1a182944302e161aca
#
_cell.length_a   1.000
_cell.length_b   1.000
_cell.length_c   1.000
_cell.angle_alpha   90.00
_cell.angle_beta   90.00
_cell.angle_gamma   90.00
#
_symmetry.space_group_name_H-M   'P 1'
#
loop_
_entity.id
_entity.type
_entity.pdbx_description
1 polymer ?
#
loop_
_entity_poly.entity_id
_entity_poly.type
_entity_poly.pdbx_seq_one_letter_code
_entity_poly.pdbx_strand_id
1 'polypeptide(L)'
;MKKPDYQSIKIGLRLKEFRSLQGQGPNEFYGPINRNVSNYVAIENGHRSIGQRLIKEVTDNYPINPEWLRTGKGEMQLSAPVAEMGLMESDEKGVPFFNVNLSEISFGEYGVLGEAPEYYVNFRPFNDCDAYLPIYGDSMYPKYASGEIIAIREITNVDVLQWGEAYLVVTDERSNHMTTVKLIFEHPDATKIILRSSNPNFKGDTVIHRDSIQKMFLIKGKVTRNQL
;
A
#
# COMPACT_ATOMS: atom_id res chain seq x y z
N MET A 1 6.61 -1.92 53.38
CA MET A 1 5.99 -1.87 52.03
C MET A 1 4.55 -2.31 52.15
N LYS A 2 3.61 -1.52 51.60
CA LYS A 2 2.17 -1.90 51.57
C LYS A 2 2.04 -3.14 50.68
N LYS A 3 1.34 -4.18 51.15
CA LYS A 3 1.00 -5.36 50.32
C LYS A 3 0.18 -4.89 49.10
N PRO A 4 0.43 -5.47 47.90
CA PRO A 4 -0.36 -5.15 46.73
C PRO A 4 -1.84 -5.54 46.98
N ASP A 5 -2.75 -4.71 46.48
CA ASP A 5 -4.18 -5.01 46.51
C ASP A 5 -4.52 -6.12 45.49
N TYR A 6 -5.67 -6.77 45.71
CA TYR A 6 -6.13 -7.89 44.91
C TYR A 6 -6.24 -7.56 43.40
N GLN A 7 -6.65 -6.32 43.08
CA GLN A 7 -6.77 -5.85 41.70
C GLN A 7 -5.41 -5.75 41.03
N SER A 8 -4.40 -5.17 41.70
CA SER A 8 -3.03 -5.08 41.19
C SER A 8 -2.39 -6.46 40.93
N ILE A 9 -2.67 -7.45 41.77
CA ILE A 9 -2.21 -8.83 41.56
C ILE A 9 -2.80 -9.41 40.30
N LYS A 10 -4.11 -9.25 40.07
CA LYS A 10 -4.78 -9.72 38.85
C LYS A 10 -4.23 -9.08 37.60
N ILE A 11 -3.95 -7.78 37.61
CA ILE A 11 -3.34 -7.08 36.47
C ILE A 11 -1.94 -7.65 36.19
N GLY A 12 -1.13 -7.89 37.22
CA GLY A 12 0.20 -8.50 37.07
C GLY A 12 0.15 -9.90 36.45
N LEU A 13 -0.81 -10.74 36.90
CA LEU A 13 -0.99 -12.10 36.34
C LEU A 13 -1.41 -12.06 34.84
N ARG A 14 -2.32 -11.16 34.47
CA ARG A 14 -2.72 -10.98 33.07
C ARG A 14 -1.55 -10.48 32.21
N LEU A 15 -0.74 -9.59 32.74
CA LEU A 15 0.45 -9.11 32.04
C LEU A 15 1.44 -10.25 31.77
N LYS A 16 1.64 -11.14 32.76
CA LYS A 16 2.43 -12.35 32.61
C LYS A 16 1.86 -13.30 31.55
N GLU A 17 0.54 -13.51 31.56
CA GLU A 17 -0.18 -14.32 30.60
C GLU A 17 0.02 -13.79 29.18
N PHE A 18 -0.21 -12.49 28.95
CA PHE A 18 0.01 -11.84 27.66
C PHE A 18 1.46 -12.02 27.17
N ARG A 19 2.46 -11.71 28.01
CA ARG A 19 3.87 -11.90 27.65
C ARG A 19 4.20 -13.35 27.28
N SER A 20 3.70 -14.30 28.06
CA SER A 20 3.97 -15.73 27.85
C SER A 20 3.39 -16.23 26.51
N LEU A 21 2.23 -15.74 26.11
CA LEU A 21 1.62 -16.04 24.81
C LEU A 21 2.41 -15.46 23.63
N GLN A 22 3.17 -14.36 23.85
CA GLN A 22 4.09 -13.82 22.85
C GLN A 22 5.40 -14.65 22.74
N GLY A 23 5.59 -15.67 23.58
CA GLY A 23 6.81 -16.50 23.61
C GLY A 23 8.05 -15.76 24.11
N GLN A 24 7.91 -14.57 24.71
CA GLN A 24 9.02 -13.70 25.11
C GLN A 24 9.41 -13.87 26.58
N GLY A 25 10.71 -13.85 26.85
CA GLY A 25 11.24 -13.73 28.20
C GLY A 25 11.05 -12.31 28.78
N PRO A 26 11.13 -12.14 30.12
CA PRO A 26 10.97 -10.82 30.73
C PRO A 26 11.92 -9.75 30.19
N ASN A 27 13.16 -10.10 29.89
CA ASN A 27 14.16 -9.17 29.36
C ASN A 27 13.83 -8.73 27.93
N GLU A 28 13.31 -9.64 27.11
CA GLU A 28 12.91 -9.35 25.72
C GLU A 28 11.67 -8.49 25.68
N PHE A 29 10.71 -8.76 26.58
CA PHE A 29 9.44 -8.05 26.61
C PHE A 29 9.56 -6.66 27.26
N TYR A 30 10.19 -6.56 28.44
CA TYR A 30 10.26 -5.30 29.19
C TYR A 30 11.50 -4.46 28.89
N GLY A 31 12.58 -5.05 28.37
CA GLY A 31 13.82 -4.35 28.09
C GLY A 31 13.66 -3.14 27.17
N PRO A 32 12.91 -3.24 26.07
CA PRO A 32 12.63 -2.12 25.17
C PRO A 32 11.82 -0.99 25.81
N ILE A 33 10.93 -1.34 26.76
CA ILE A 33 10.05 -0.37 27.40
C ILE A 33 10.74 0.34 28.56
N ASN A 34 11.42 -0.44 29.43
CA ASN A 34 12.00 0.07 30.67
C ASN A 34 13.20 -0.76 31.09
N ARG A 35 14.27 -0.10 31.51
CA ARG A 35 15.51 -0.74 31.97
C ARG A 35 15.34 -1.54 33.28
N ASN A 36 14.25 -1.29 34.04
CA ASN A 36 14.04 -1.97 35.34
C ASN A 36 13.12 -3.20 35.19
N VAL A 37 13.59 -4.20 34.45
CA VAL A 37 12.87 -5.47 34.19
C VAL A 37 12.49 -6.19 35.48
N SER A 38 13.33 -6.15 36.52
CA SER A 38 13.06 -6.79 37.82
C SER A 38 11.80 -6.26 38.49
N ASN A 39 11.44 -4.99 38.27
CA ASN A 39 10.20 -4.42 38.79
C ASN A 39 8.96 -5.05 38.15
N TYR A 40 8.99 -5.26 36.83
CA TYR A 40 7.88 -5.92 36.11
C TYR A 40 7.75 -7.39 36.51
N VAL A 41 8.85 -8.11 36.67
CA VAL A 41 8.82 -9.50 37.18
C VAL A 41 8.21 -9.56 38.58
N ALA A 42 8.51 -8.61 39.46
CA ALA A 42 7.89 -8.53 40.78
C ALA A 42 6.37 -8.23 40.72
N ILE A 43 5.93 -7.44 39.75
CA ILE A 43 4.52 -7.16 39.50
C ILE A 43 3.81 -8.42 38.95
N GLU A 44 4.37 -9.10 37.95
CA GLU A 44 3.85 -10.36 37.40
C GLU A 44 3.64 -11.46 38.46
N ASN A 45 4.55 -11.51 39.44
CA ASN A 45 4.48 -12.48 40.51
C ASN A 45 3.64 -11.99 41.73
N GLY A 46 2.96 -10.85 41.61
CA GLY A 46 2.09 -10.33 42.65
C GLY A 46 2.85 -9.79 43.88
N HIS A 47 4.14 -9.53 43.79
CA HIS A 47 4.97 -8.99 44.87
C HIS A 47 4.94 -7.46 44.93
N ARG A 48 4.50 -6.82 43.86
CA ARG A 48 4.38 -5.36 43.73
C ARG A 48 3.10 -4.95 43.04
N SER A 49 2.57 -3.78 43.46
CA SER A 49 1.43 -3.16 42.75
C SER A 49 1.89 -2.52 41.45
N ILE A 50 1.04 -2.61 40.43
CA ILE A 50 1.26 -1.91 39.18
C ILE A 50 0.65 -0.51 39.22
N GLY A 51 1.46 0.52 38.89
CA GLY A 51 0.99 1.89 38.77
C GLY A 51 0.43 2.21 37.37
N GLN A 52 -0.40 3.24 37.26
CA GLN A 52 -1.02 3.67 35.98
C GLN A 52 0.03 4.00 34.91
N ARG A 53 1.19 4.55 35.31
CA ARG A 53 2.30 4.83 34.39
C ARG A 53 2.83 3.55 33.73
N LEU A 54 3.03 2.48 34.51
CA LEU A 54 3.53 1.20 33.97
C LEU A 54 2.50 0.51 33.09
N ILE A 55 1.20 0.63 33.42
CA ILE A 55 0.12 0.15 32.56
C ILE A 55 0.20 0.86 31.20
N LYS A 56 0.32 2.19 31.22
CA LYS A 56 0.43 2.99 30.01
C LYS A 56 1.67 2.62 29.18
N GLU A 57 2.84 2.51 29.82
CA GLU A 57 4.08 2.11 29.15
C GLU A 57 3.94 0.78 28.41
N VAL A 58 3.20 -0.21 28.96
CA VAL A 58 2.96 -1.50 28.31
C VAL A 58 1.94 -1.38 27.18
N THR A 59 0.83 -0.67 27.41
CA THR A 59 -0.23 -0.53 26.40
C THR A 59 0.16 0.34 25.20
N ASP A 60 1.12 1.24 25.39
CA ASP A 60 1.67 2.06 24.29
C ASP A 60 2.67 1.28 23.42
N ASN A 61 3.28 0.21 23.95
CA ASN A 61 4.30 -0.57 23.24
C ASN A 61 3.83 -1.93 22.74
N TYR A 62 2.69 -2.43 23.22
CA TYR A 62 2.13 -3.72 22.84
C TYR A 62 0.63 -3.64 22.54
N PRO A 63 0.11 -4.45 21.62
CA PRO A 63 -1.30 -4.46 21.26
C PRO A 63 -2.16 -5.14 22.32
N ILE A 64 -1.93 -4.87 23.57
CA ILE A 64 -2.71 -5.36 24.69
C ILE A 64 -3.91 -4.47 24.94
N ASN A 65 -5.09 -5.07 25.06
CA ASN A 65 -6.30 -4.33 25.37
C ASN A 65 -6.27 -3.78 26.82
N PRO A 66 -6.25 -2.45 27.01
CA PRO A 66 -6.19 -1.84 28.34
C PRO A 66 -7.36 -2.22 29.24
N GLU A 67 -8.56 -2.45 28.67
CA GLU A 67 -9.74 -2.87 29.42
C GLU A 67 -9.57 -4.31 29.90
N TRP A 68 -9.16 -5.23 29.02
CA TRP A 68 -8.85 -6.59 29.41
C TRP A 68 -7.75 -6.64 30.46
N LEU A 69 -6.67 -5.91 30.28
CA LEU A 69 -5.57 -5.86 31.24
C LEU A 69 -6.06 -5.43 32.64
N ARG A 70 -6.93 -4.44 32.72
CA ARG A 70 -7.49 -3.92 34.00
C ARG A 70 -8.58 -4.79 34.59
N THR A 71 -9.50 -5.26 33.76
CA THR A 71 -10.75 -5.89 34.22
C THR A 71 -10.82 -7.39 33.98
N GLY A 72 -10.11 -7.89 33.00
CA GLY A 72 -10.21 -9.25 32.47
C GLY A 72 -11.42 -9.45 31.53
N LYS A 73 -12.09 -8.38 31.12
CA LYS A 73 -13.22 -8.42 30.18
C LYS A 73 -12.77 -8.01 28.77
N GLY A 74 -13.39 -8.61 27.77
CA GLY A 74 -13.08 -8.38 26.38
C GLY A 74 -11.88 -9.22 25.89
N GLU A 75 -11.47 -9.00 24.65
CA GLU A 75 -10.34 -9.69 24.03
C GLU A 75 -9.02 -9.23 24.67
N MET A 76 -8.08 -10.16 24.86
CA MET A 76 -6.76 -9.90 25.46
C MET A 76 -5.93 -8.94 24.62
N GLN A 77 -5.99 -9.12 23.30
CA GLN A 77 -5.36 -8.21 22.34
C GLN A 77 -6.43 -7.29 21.78
N LEU A 78 -6.07 -6.04 21.58
CA LEU A 78 -6.82 -5.23 20.64
C LEU A 78 -6.68 -5.96 19.31
N SER A 79 -7.76 -6.57 18.82
CA SER A 79 -7.83 -6.88 17.41
C SER A 79 -7.54 -5.56 16.70
N ALA A 80 -6.35 -5.46 16.12
CA ALA A 80 -6.07 -4.34 15.26
C ALA A 80 -7.25 -4.30 14.28
N PRO A 81 -7.93 -3.16 14.12
CA PRO A 81 -8.72 -3.00 12.93
C PRO A 81 -7.79 -3.40 11.79
N VAL A 82 -8.25 -4.18 10.83
CA VAL A 82 -7.46 -4.74 9.71
C VAL A 82 -6.73 -3.62 8.91
N ALA A 83 -6.87 -2.37 9.34
CA ALA A 83 -6.25 -1.15 8.82
C ALA A 83 -4.95 -0.71 9.54
N GLU A 84 -4.52 -1.34 10.66
CA GLU A 84 -3.31 -0.88 11.37
C GLU A 84 -2.35 -2.04 11.69
N MET A 85 -2.02 -2.81 10.67
CA MET A 85 -0.81 -3.60 10.72
C MET A 85 0.35 -2.69 10.30
N GLY A 86 0.96 -2.03 11.31
CA GLY A 86 2.30 -1.45 11.23
C GLY A 86 2.60 -0.62 9.98
N LEU A 87 1.74 0.32 9.63
CA LEU A 87 2.21 1.51 8.96
C LEU A 87 2.98 2.30 10.03
N MET A 88 4.31 2.22 10.04
CA MET A 88 5.07 3.40 10.38
C MET A 88 4.36 4.53 9.65
N GLU A 89 4.00 5.60 10.37
CA GLU A 89 3.76 6.89 9.78
C GLU A 89 5.06 7.34 9.09
N SER A 90 5.33 6.76 7.93
CA SER A 90 5.90 7.49 6.86
C SER A 90 4.72 8.30 6.31
N ASP A 91 4.84 9.60 6.20
CA ASP A 91 3.93 10.52 5.50
C ASP A 91 3.74 10.15 4.00
N GLU A 92 4.14 8.98 3.58
CA GLU A 92 3.98 8.41 2.26
C GLU A 92 2.72 7.58 2.23
N LYS A 93 1.60 8.23 1.94
CA LYS A 93 0.44 7.56 1.35
C LYS A 93 0.99 6.72 0.20
N GLY A 94 0.83 5.39 0.26
CA GLY A 94 1.25 4.52 -0.84
C GLY A 94 0.57 4.93 -2.15
N VAL A 95 1.01 4.33 -3.25
CA VAL A 95 0.43 4.56 -4.58
C VAL A 95 -0.97 3.93 -4.64
N PRO A 96 -2.01 4.66 -5.07
CA PRO A 96 -3.37 4.15 -5.11
C PRO A 96 -3.55 3.06 -6.18
N PHE A 97 -4.30 2.02 -5.84
CA PHE A 97 -4.78 1.02 -6.78
C PHE A 97 -6.25 1.25 -7.11
N PHE A 98 -6.55 1.26 -8.41
CA PHE A 98 -7.90 1.41 -8.93
C PHE A 98 -8.27 0.17 -9.76
N ASN A 99 -9.32 -0.53 -9.36
CA ASN A 99 -9.82 -1.71 -10.07
C ASN A 99 -10.84 -1.31 -11.12
N VAL A 100 -10.39 -0.60 -12.13
CA VAL A 100 -11.23 -0.06 -13.20
C VAL A 100 -10.76 -0.54 -14.57
N ASN A 101 -11.69 -0.67 -15.52
CA ASN A 101 -11.34 -0.92 -16.90
C ASN A 101 -10.80 0.36 -17.55
N LEU A 102 -9.64 0.26 -18.21
CA LEU A 102 -8.99 1.41 -18.87
C LEU A 102 -9.91 2.15 -19.85
N SER A 103 -10.89 1.47 -20.48
CA SER A 103 -11.86 2.08 -21.39
C SER A 103 -12.95 2.90 -20.67
N GLU A 104 -13.10 2.73 -19.37
CA GLU A 104 -14.11 3.39 -18.53
C GLU A 104 -13.52 4.50 -17.67
N ILE A 105 -12.20 4.70 -17.74
CA ILE A 105 -11.49 5.68 -16.92
C ILE A 105 -11.86 7.10 -17.34
N SER A 106 -12.38 7.85 -16.38
CA SER A 106 -12.53 9.30 -16.44
C SER A 106 -11.45 9.97 -15.62
N PHE A 107 -10.54 10.71 -16.26
CA PHE A 107 -9.49 11.46 -15.57
C PHE A 107 -10.08 12.79 -15.09
N GLY A 108 -10.23 12.94 -13.76
CA GLY A 108 -10.77 14.15 -13.14
C GLY A 108 -9.70 15.22 -12.87
N GLU A 109 -10.17 16.47 -12.58
CA GLU A 109 -9.29 17.60 -12.23
C GLU A 109 -8.54 17.40 -10.90
N TYR A 110 -8.97 16.49 -10.03
CA TYR A 110 -8.47 16.32 -8.65
C TYR A 110 -7.90 14.93 -8.37
N GLY A 111 -7.29 14.28 -9.34
CA GLY A 111 -6.65 12.98 -9.13
C GLY A 111 -6.39 12.25 -10.44
N VAL A 112 -5.58 11.19 -10.37
CA VAL A 112 -5.27 10.36 -11.55
C VAL A 112 -6.56 9.80 -12.15
N LEU A 113 -7.55 9.51 -11.30
CA LEU A 113 -8.86 8.99 -11.66
C LEU A 113 -9.93 9.67 -10.82
N GLY A 114 -11.09 9.96 -11.42
CA GLY A 114 -12.24 10.57 -10.73
C GLY A 114 -12.95 9.65 -9.72
N GLU A 115 -12.36 8.49 -9.41
CA GLU A 115 -12.90 7.48 -8.49
C GLU A 115 -12.05 7.33 -7.24
N ALA A 116 -12.65 6.80 -6.18
CA ALA A 116 -11.91 6.46 -4.97
C ALA A 116 -11.05 5.20 -5.21
N PRO A 117 -9.78 5.16 -4.75
CA PRO A 117 -8.95 3.98 -4.86
C PRO A 117 -9.52 2.85 -3.98
N GLU A 118 -9.36 1.59 -4.44
CA GLU A 118 -9.76 0.42 -3.68
C GLU A 118 -8.84 0.20 -2.47
N TYR A 119 -7.54 0.42 -2.65
CA TYR A 119 -6.51 0.40 -1.59
C TYR A 119 -5.25 1.13 -2.04
N TYR A 120 -4.26 1.25 -1.14
CA TYR A 120 -2.96 1.84 -1.43
C TYR A 120 -1.85 0.80 -1.32
N VAL A 121 -0.87 0.85 -2.22
CA VAL A 121 0.30 -0.04 -2.25
C VAL A 121 1.55 0.74 -1.91
N ASN A 122 2.23 0.37 -0.83
CA ASN A 122 3.53 0.92 -0.50
C ASN A 122 4.62 -0.07 -0.93
N PHE A 123 5.19 0.16 -2.10
CA PHE A 123 6.30 -0.61 -2.63
C PHE A 123 7.38 0.34 -3.16
N ARG A 124 8.47 0.47 -2.43
CA ARG A 124 9.53 1.47 -2.68
C ARG A 124 9.92 1.68 -4.14
N PRO A 125 10.14 0.62 -4.96
CA PRO A 125 10.50 0.79 -6.37
C PRO A 125 9.46 1.53 -7.23
N PHE A 126 8.20 1.62 -6.78
CA PHE A 126 7.09 2.23 -7.50
C PHE A 126 6.38 3.33 -6.71
N ASN A 127 6.95 3.78 -5.58
CA ASN A 127 6.36 4.87 -4.79
C ASN A 127 6.41 6.24 -5.51
N ASP A 128 7.17 6.32 -6.61
CA ASP A 128 7.18 7.48 -7.52
C ASP A 128 6.11 7.38 -8.63
N CYS A 129 5.26 6.36 -8.60
CA CYS A 129 4.14 6.20 -9.51
C CYS A 129 2.88 6.92 -8.99
N ASP A 130 1.96 7.23 -9.90
CA ASP A 130 0.71 7.92 -9.58
C ASP A 130 -0.44 6.95 -9.33
N ALA A 131 -0.41 5.76 -9.96
CA ALA A 131 -1.44 4.74 -9.77
C ALA A 131 -0.99 3.34 -10.18
N TYR A 132 -1.72 2.34 -9.63
CA TYR A 132 -1.76 0.98 -10.13
C TYR A 132 -3.11 0.71 -10.79
N LEU A 133 -3.09 0.08 -11.97
CA LEU A 133 -4.28 -0.24 -12.77
C LEU A 133 -4.19 -1.65 -13.34
N PRO A 134 -5.27 -2.43 -13.41
CA PRO A 134 -5.29 -3.65 -14.18
C PRO A 134 -5.27 -3.34 -15.68
N ILE A 135 -4.55 -4.17 -16.45
CA ILE A 135 -4.58 -4.12 -17.91
C ILE A 135 -5.46 -5.25 -18.44
N TYR A 136 -6.28 -4.96 -19.44
CA TYR A 136 -7.13 -5.94 -20.10
C TYR A 136 -6.88 -5.96 -21.61
N GLY A 137 -7.13 -7.11 -22.23
CA GLY A 137 -6.95 -7.34 -23.66
C GLY A 137 -5.54 -7.84 -24.02
N ASP A 138 -5.41 -8.31 -25.26
CA ASP A 138 -4.23 -9.04 -25.72
C ASP A 138 -3.29 -8.24 -26.61
N SER A 139 -3.60 -6.98 -26.88
CA SER A 139 -2.78 -6.15 -27.79
C SER A 139 -1.34 -5.95 -27.34
N MET A 140 -1.10 -6.09 -26.03
CA MET A 140 0.24 -5.89 -25.42
C MET A 140 0.89 -7.20 -24.97
N TYR A 141 0.27 -8.37 -25.23
CA TYR A 141 0.87 -9.67 -24.97
C TYR A 141 2.10 -9.90 -25.88
N PRO A 142 3.19 -10.55 -25.45
CA PRO A 142 3.43 -11.10 -24.11
C PRO A 142 4.03 -10.09 -23.12
N LYS A 143 4.35 -8.84 -23.54
CA LYS A 143 4.98 -7.85 -22.66
C LYS A 143 4.08 -7.53 -21.46
N TYR A 144 2.77 -7.42 -21.71
CA TYR A 144 1.73 -7.26 -20.68
C TYR A 144 0.57 -8.20 -21.01
N ALA A 145 0.24 -9.10 -20.08
CA ALA A 145 -0.87 -10.03 -20.23
C ALA A 145 -2.16 -9.46 -19.60
N SER A 146 -3.30 -9.87 -20.13
CA SER A 146 -4.61 -9.50 -19.58
C SER A 146 -4.71 -9.95 -18.12
N GLY A 147 -5.14 -9.05 -17.22
CA GLY A 147 -5.24 -9.29 -15.78
C GLY A 147 -3.96 -8.97 -14.97
N GLU A 148 -2.85 -8.61 -15.62
CA GLU A 148 -1.70 -8.05 -14.90
C GLU A 148 -2.00 -6.62 -14.42
N ILE A 149 -1.32 -6.19 -13.36
CA ILE A 149 -1.42 -4.83 -12.81
C ILE A 149 -0.20 -4.04 -13.26
N ILE A 150 -0.42 -2.86 -13.81
CA ILE A 150 0.63 -1.92 -14.23
C ILE A 150 0.77 -0.77 -13.24
N ALA A 151 2.01 -0.35 -12.96
CA ALA A 151 2.33 0.87 -12.21
C ALA A 151 2.61 1.97 -13.23
N ILE A 152 1.87 3.08 -13.14
CA ILE A 152 1.92 4.18 -14.11
C ILE A 152 2.40 5.48 -13.46
N ARG A 153 3.12 6.29 -14.24
CA ARG A 153 3.58 7.63 -13.85
C ARG A 153 3.24 8.65 -14.93
N GLU A 154 2.58 9.73 -14.56
CA GLU A 154 2.18 10.79 -15.49
C GLU A 154 3.38 11.47 -16.14
N ILE A 155 3.30 11.71 -17.43
CA ILE A 155 4.26 12.48 -18.22
C ILE A 155 3.70 13.88 -18.38
N THR A 156 4.39 14.86 -17.82
CA THR A 156 3.99 16.28 -17.90
C THR A 156 4.47 16.96 -19.18
N ASN A 157 5.48 16.39 -19.85
CA ASN A 157 6.02 16.91 -21.11
C ASN A 157 6.01 15.80 -22.17
N VAL A 158 5.03 15.86 -23.08
CA VAL A 158 4.86 14.90 -24.18
C VAL A 158 5.88 15.07 -25.32
N ASP A 159 6.75 16.08 -25.26
CA ASP A 159 7.84 16.24 -26.23
C ASP A 159 9.08 15.42 -25.85
N VAL A 160 9.15 14.96 -24.60
CA VAL A 160 10.26 14.17 -24.09
C VAL A 160 9.79 12.74 -23.80
N LEU A 161 9.86 11.89 -24.81
CA LEU A 161 9.38 10.50 -24.73
C LEU A 161 10.55 9.51 -24.85
N GLN A 162 10.41 8.38 -24.16
CA GLN A 162 11.29 7.22 -24.30
C GLN A 162 10.71 6.31 -25.40
N TRP A 163 11.30 6.35 -26.58
CA TRP A 163 10.83 5.56 -27.72
C TRP A 163 10.98 4.06 -27.49
N GLY A 164 9.98 3.28 -27.90
CA GLY A 164 9.94 1.84 -27.70
C GLY A 164 9.38 1.41 -26.34
N GLU A 165 9.16 2.34 -25.41
CA GLU A 165 8.56 2.04 -24.10
C GLU A 165 7.03 2.04 -24.19
N ALA A 166 6.41 1.41 -23.18
CA ALA A 166 4.96 1.30 -23.08
C ALA A 166 4.38 2.48 -22.28
N TYR A 167 3.33 3.04 -22.82
CA TYR A 167 2.58 4.15 -22.21
C TYR A 167 1.08 3.86 -22.21
N LEU A 168 0.40 4.32 -21.16
CA LEU A 168 -1.03 4.55 -21.18
C LEU A 168 -1.27 5.93 -21.80
N VAL A 169 -2.01 5.97 -22.89
CA VAL A 169 -2.31 7.18 -23.66
C VAL A 169 -3.80 7.46 -23.62
N VAL A 170 -4.16 8.70 -23.28
CA VAL A 170 -5.52 9.21 -23.27
C VAL A 170 -5.61 10.35 -24.28
N THR A 171 -6.54 10.27 -25.20
CA THR A 171 -6.70 11.24 -26.29
C THR A 171 -8.04 11.98 -26.20
N ASP A 172 -8.12 13.08 -26.91
CA ASP A 172 -9.35 13.87 -27.11
C ASP A 172 -10.20 13.34 -28.27
N GLU A 173 -11.24 14.10 -28.63
CA GLU A 173 -12.17 13.79 -29.73
C GLU A 173 -11.47 13.67 -31.09
N ARG A 174 -10.35 14.37 -31.34
CA ARG A 174 -9.60 14.31 -32.59
C ARG A 174 -8.97 12.94 -32.83
N SER A 175 -8.76 12.20 -31.75
CA SER A 175 -8.28 10.81 -31.76
C SER A 175 -9.29 9.84 -31.13
N ASN A 176 -10.60 10.14 -31.25
CA ASN A 176 -11.74 9.31 -30.85
C ASN A 176 -11.80 8.98 -29.34
N HIS A 177 -11.37 9.88 -28.45
CA HIS A 177 -11.34 9.66 -27.00
C HIS A 177 -10.73 8.32 -26.60
N MET A 178 -9.65 7.95 -27.26
CA MET A 178 -9.03 6.64 -27.07
C MET A 178 -8.27 6.61 -25.75
N THR A 179 -8.52 5.57 -24.94
CA THR A 179 -7.68 5.23 -23.78
C THR A 179 -7.04 3.86 -24.04
N THR A 180 -5.71 3.81 -24.18
CA THR A 180 -5.03 2.60 -24.62
C THR A 180 -3.61 2.48 -24.07
N VAL A 181 -3.15 1.25 -23.91
CA VAL A 181 -1.74 0.95 -23.63
C VAL A 181 -1.07 0.51 -24.94
N LYS A 182 0.00 1.20 -25.32
CA LYS A 182 0.79 0.91 -26.53
C LYS A 182 2.27 1.20 -26.31
N LEU A 183 3.12 0.60 -27.15
CA LEU A 183 4.50 1.04 -27.34
C LEU A 183 4.50 2.31 -28.19
N ILE A 184 5.28 3.30 -27.78
CA ILE A 184 5.36 4.58 -28.48
C ILE A 184 6.62 4.63 -29.33
N PHE A 185 6.47 5.00 -30.60
CA PHE A 185 7.59 5.18 -31.52
C PHE A 185 7.55 6.56 -32.18
N GLU A 186 8.73 7.02 -32.56
CA GLU A 186 8.91 8.26 -33.29
C GLU A 186 8.28 8.17 -34.67
N HIS A 187 7.60 9.23 -35.08
CA HIS A 187 7.09 9.40 -36.43
C HIS A 187 7.97 10.41 -37.20
N PRO A 188 8.22 10.24 -38.52
CA PRO A 188 9.02 11.20 -39.32
C PRO A 188 8.48 12.64 -39.26
N ASP A 189 7.19 12.81 -39.14
CA ASP A 189 6.51 14.07 -38.83
C ASP A 189 6.55 14.28 -37.31
N ALA A 190 7.32 15.26 -36.83
CA ALA A 190 7.49 15.55 -35.40
C ALA A 190 6.19 15.93 -34.67
N THR A 191 5.12 16.29 -35.38
CA THR A 191 3.82 16.59 -34.81
C THR A 191 3.01 15.33 -34.48
N LYS A 192 3.50 14.14 -34.85
CA LYS A 192 2.81 12.84 -34.70
C LYS A 192 3.64 11.86 -33.89
N ILE A 193 2.98 10.83 -33.41
CA ILE A 193 3.58 9.64 -32.80
C ILE A 193 2.92 8.37 -33.33
N ILE A 194 3.66 7.28 -33.23
CA ILE A 194 3.20 5.95 -33.63
C ILE A 194 2.87 5.16 -32.35
N LEU A 195 1.66 4.65 -32.26
CA LEU A 195 1.20 3.72 -31.25
C LEU A 195 1.21 2.31 -31.82
N ARG A 196 2.02 1.43 -31.23
CA ARG A 196 2.20 0.04 -31.71
C ARG A 196 1.82 -0.96 -30.64
N SER A 197 1.15 -2.03 -31.03
CA SER A 197 0.89 -3.19 -30.20
C SER A 197 2.17 -4.01 -29.99
N SER A 198 2.37 -4.57 -28.78
CA SER A 198 3.46 -5.52 -28.54
C SER A 198 3.14 -6.91 -29.12
N ASN A 199 1.86 -7.24 -29.26
CA ASN A 199 1.43 -8.53 -29.76
C ASN A 199 1.52 -8.55 -31.31
N PRO A 200 2.31 -9.47 -31.90
CA PRO A 200 2.51 -9.55 -33.34
C PRO A 200 1.26 -9.92 -34.14
N ASN A 201 0.23 -10.45 -33.47
CA ASN A 201 -1.06 -10.75 -34.09
C ASN A 201 -1.90 -9.49 -34.36
N PHE A 202 -1.60 -8.38 -33.68
CA PHE A 202 -2.21 -7.07 -33.88
C PHE A 202 -1.38 -6.29 -34.90
N LYS A 203 -1.72 -6.44 -36.16
CA LYS A 203 -1.00 -5.80 -37.27
C LYS A 203 -1.48 -4.37 -37.49
N GLY A 204 -0.54 -3.51 -37.82
CA GLY A 204 -0.78 -2.10 -38.10
C GLY A 204 -0.49 -1.18 -36.91
N ASP A 205 0.05 -0.03 -37.25
CA ASP A 205 0.32 1.03 -36.29
C ASP A 205 -0.84 2.04 -36.31
N THR A 206 -1.13 2.61 -35.15
CA THR A 206 -2.03 3.77 -35.06
C THR A 206 -1.17 5.03 -34.99
N VAL A 207 -1.42 6.00 -35.85
CA VAL A 207 -0.73 7.28 -35.85
C VAL A 207 -1.68 8.35 -35.35
N ILE A 208 -1.23 9.10 -34.33
CA ILE A 208 -2.00 10.21 -33.75
C ILE A 208 -1.18 11.49 -33.75
N HIS A 209 -1.84 12.64 -33.70
CA HIS A 209 -1.19 13.92 -33.43
C HIS A 209 -0.85 14.06 -31.95
N ARG A 210 0.32 14.61 -31.62
CA ARG A 210 0.75 14.84 -30.24
C ARG A 210 -0.19 15.75 -29.46
N ASP A 211 -0.72 16.76 -30.13
CA ASP A 211 -1.65 17.73 -29.55
C ASP A 211 -3.07 17.16 -29.30
N SER A 212 -3.35 15.92 -29.74
CA SER A 212 -4.56 15.20 -29.36
C SER A 212 -4.42 14.42 -28.05
N ILE A 213 -3.22 14.39 -27.46
CA ILE A 213 -2.96 13.69 -26.20
C ILE A 213 -3.41 14.59 -25.04
N GLN A 214 -4.39 14.13 -24.28
CA GLN A 214 -4.87 14.79 -23.07
C GLN A 214 -4.01 14.43 -21.88
N LYS A 215 -3.72 13.13 -21.72
CA LYS A 215 -2.86 12.58 -20.67
C LYS A 215 -2.04 11.41 -21.18
N MET A 216 -0.85 11.28 -20.64
CA MET A 216 0.07 10.21 -20.97
C MET A 216 0.82 9.75 -19.73
N PHE A 217 0.90 8.43 -19.54
CA PHE A 217 1.57 7.84 -18.39
C PHE A 217 2.59 6.80 -18.87
N LEU A 218 3.82 6.91 -18.40
CA LEU A 218 4.83 5.88 -18.61
C LEU A 218 4.51 4.67 -17.70
N ILE A 219 4.55 3.47 -18.24
CA ILE A 219 4.44 2.25 -17.45
C ILE A 219 5.81 1.93 -16.86
N LYS A 220 5.97 2.15 -15.57
CA LYS A 220 7.20 1.93 -14.80
C LYS A 220 7.49 0.46 -14.52
N GLY A 221 6.42 -0.34 -14.46
CA GLY A 221 6.52 -1.77 -14.20
C GLY A 221 5.18 -2.45 -14.13
N LYS A 222 5.21 -3.75 -13.83
CA LYS A 222 4.00 -4.56 -13.70
C LYS A 222 4.10 -5.54 -12.53
N VAL A 223 2.94 -5.93 -12.01
CA VAL A 223 2.78 -7.01 -11.05
C VAL A 223 2.07 -8.15 -11.74
N THR A 224 2.72 -9.31 -11.78
CA THR A 224 2.17 -10.54 -12.37
C THR A 224 1.70 -11.46 -11.25
N ARG A 225 0.47 -11.95 -11.38
CA ARG A 225 -0.09 -12.95 -10.48
C ARG A 225 0.01 -14.32 -11.15
N ASN A 226 0.84 -15.21 -10.60
CA ASN A 226 0.83 -16.59 -11.05
C ASN A 226 -0.43 -17.26 -10.50
N GLN A 227 -1.29 -17.76 -11.38
CA GLN A 227 -2.36 -18.66 -10.98
C GLN A 227 -1.73 -20.04 -10.79
N LEU A 228 -1.92 -20.61 -9.60
CA LEU A 228 -1.64 -22.01 -9.32
C LEU A 228 -2.73 -22.90 -9.89
#